data_d152a06624603546f6e996ccf8992a93
#
_entry.id   d152a06624603546f6e996ccf8992a93
#
_cell.length_a   1.000
_cell.length_b   1.000
_cell.length_c   1.000
_cell.angle_alpha   90.00
_cell.angle_beta   90.00
_cell.angle_gamma   90.00
#
_symmetry.space_group_name_H-M   'P 1'
#
loop_
_entity.id
_entity.type
_entity.pdbx_description
1 polymer ?
#
loop_
_entity_poly.entity_id
_entity_poly.type
_entity_poly.pdbx_seq_one_letter_code
_entity_poly.pdbx_strand_id
1 'polypeptide(L)'
;MMFKKFVAGILGVMLLAMQPVQLTFAEEVQVQDGDLNNEEKTAEQLAAEAEAKLEAERKEALETPSETDQLENWPAGPAVYAHSAIVMDMNSGAILYSKKAEERHFPASITKLLTTLVALENAELTDKVTFSQASVDILNWDDAHIGMRPGEEISMKDALRAVLLASANEVSYAVAESTGITHLNGGYDTFIELMNTRAKELGCTNSHWVNPNGLHDEAHYTTAHDMALIASAVYQQEEFRNIMDILEYRIPPTNLVDEERVFQQNHKMLWPENAYYYEYCTGGKTGYTDQSGTTLVTMADNGELQLAAVVLQDYGVDAYTDTKAMMEYVFNNFTKVPLAELSVTDTMDEIKSFTDENAYAVLPKNLDTVDKEKIKCEIKEDTKQDGTAVYTYEGQIIGKTKVSLETNTNEKSVVRDEESKESKEETVKSTKKVIIAVAAVVLLIVVIAAALFYRKYLRYKKWQEKQKRMRRRRAAESRKRRKGSYSQFDKPKKR
;
A
#
# COMPACT_ATOMS: atom_id res chain seq x y z
N MET A 1 -12.87 3.64 38.48
CA MET A 1 -11.75 3.33 39.41
C MET A 1 -11.22 1.90 39.28
N MET A 2 -11.82 1.01 38.49
CA MET A 2 -11.29 -0.36 38.21
C MET A 2 -10.37 -0.44 36.98
N PHE A 3 -10.48 0.49 36.02
CA PHE A 3 -9.70 0.45 34.78
C PHE A 3 -8.23 0.86 34.94
N LYS A 4 -7.91 1.75 35.90
CA LYS A 4 -6.52 2.15 36.23
C LYS A 4 -5.68 1.05 36.93
N LYS A 5 -6.32 0.02 37.51
CA LYS A 5 -5.61 -1.10 38.12
C LYS A 5 -5.26 -2.24 37.17
N PHE A 6 -5.86 -2.28 35.99
CA PHE A 6 -5.60 -3.33 34.98
C PHE A 6 -4.38 -3.02 34.11
N VAL A 7 -4.15 -1.75 33.82
CA VAL A 7 -2.98 -1.30 33.03
C VAL A 7 -1.68 -1.39 33.80
N ALA A 8 -1.73 -1.18 35.15
CA ALA A 8 -0.56 -1.34 35.99
C ALA A 8 -0.14 -2.83 36.22
N GLY A 9 -1.04 -3.79 35.96
CA GLY A 9 -0.77 -5.23 36.09
C GLY A 9 -0.01 -5.83 34.90
N ILE A 10 -0.17 -5.31 33.71
CA ILE A 10 0.47 -5.82 32.46
C ILE A 10 1.91 -5.31 32.33
N LEU A 11 2.20 -4.07 32.74
CA LEU A 11 3.57 -3.54 32.79
C LEU A 11 4.44 -4.18 33.91
N GLY A 12 3.83 -4.72 34.98
CA GLY A 12 4.54 -5.37 36.10
C GLY A 12 5.08 -6.75 35.77
N VAL A 13 4.54 -7.46 34.77
CA VAL A 13 4.95 -8.84 34.44
C VAL A 13 6.12 -8.86 33.43
N MET A 14 6.33 -7.83 32.65
CA MET A 14 7.48 -7.73 31.71
C MET A 14 8.80 -7.29 32.41
N LEU A 15 8.75 -6.72 33.60
CA LEU A 15 9.94 -6.23 34.33
C LEU A 15 10.62 -7.26 35.25
N LEU A 16 10.11 -8.49 35.34
CA LEU A 16 10.63 -9.55 36.26
C LEU A 16 11.53 -10.61 35.60
N ALA A 17 11.84 -10.48 34.30
CA ALA A 17 12.65 -11.46 33.57
C ALA A 17 14.07 -10.99 33.16
N MET A 18 14.54 -9.82 33.60
CA MET A 18 15.91 -9.38 33.34
C MET A 18 16.72 -9.30 34.65
N GLN A 19 17.41 -10.38 35.01
CA GLN A 19 18.50 -10.31 35.97
C GLN A 19 19.77 -9.79 35.33
N PRO A 20 20.50 -8.83 35.95
CA PRO A 20 21.69 -8.25 35.34
C PRO A 20 22.87 -9.24 35.49
N VAL A 21 23.46 -9.63 34.37
CA VAL A 21 24.78 -10.26 34.33
C VAL A 21 25.81 -9.15 34.55
N GLN A 22 26.44 -9.16 35.73
CA GLN A 22 27.60 -8.32 36.02
C GLN A 22 28.77 -8.78 35.15
N LEU A 23 29.22 -7.94 34.24
CA LEU A 23 30.52 -8.01 33.59
C LEU A 23 31.37 -6.87 34.12
N THR A 24 32.28 -7.21 35.00
CA THR A 24 33.39 -6.35 35.43
C THR A 24 34.43 -6.27 34.32
N PHE A 25 34.64 -5.08 33.79
CA PHE A 25 35.90 -4.65 33.18
C PHE A 25 36.24 -3.25 33.67
N ALA A 26 37.26 -3.21 34.54
CA ALA A 26 37.91 -1.99 34.87
C ALA A 26 38.92 -1.64 33.74
N GLU A 27 38.76 -0.48 33.16
CA GLU A 27 39.83 0.24 32.47
C GLU A 27 39.59 1.74 32.73
N GLU A 28 40.50 2.31 33.52
CA GLU A 28 40.50 3.74 33.84
C GLU A 28 40.74 4.54 32.56
N VAL A 29 39.75 5.31 32.12
CA VAL A 29 39.92 6.42 31.22
C VAL A 29 39.69 7.70 31.99
N GLN A 30 40.76 8.50 32.14
CA GLN A 30 40.66 9.85 32.65
C GLN A 30 39.81 10.71 31.70
N VAL A 31 38.65 11.13 32.19
CA VAL A 31 37.80 12.09 31.50
C VAL A 31 38.06 13.46 32.11
N GLN A 32 38.45 14.39 31.25
CA GLN A 32 38.51 15.82 31.57
C GLN A 32 37.09 16.35 31.84
N ASP A 33 36.95 17.07 32.94
CA ASP A 33 35.73 17.83 33.28
C ASP A 33 35.35 18.82 32.18
N GLY A 34 34.20 18.63 31.58
CA GLY A 34 33.54 19.54 30.67
C GLY A 34 32.06 19.22 30.61
N ASP A 35 31.26 20.09 31.26
CA ASP A 35 29.80 20.22 31.17
C ASP A 35 28.95 18.93 31.06
N LEU A 36 28.69 18.27 32.18
CA LEU A 36 27.66 17.24 32.35
C LEU A 36 26.38 17.84 32.95
N ASN A 37 25.55 18.49 32.11
CA ASN A 37 24.15 18.73 32.37
C ASN A 37 23.32 18.02 31.27
N ASN A 38 23.52 16.73 31.10
CA ASN A 38 22.59 15.83 30.42
C ASN A 38 22.06 14.86 31.48
N GLU A 39 20.96 15.26 32.14
CA GLU A 39 20.19 14.31 32.96
C GLU A 39 19.67 13.22 32.03
N GLU A 40 20.21 11.99 32.12
CA GLU A 40 19.64 10.83 31.43
C GLU A 40 18.20 10.66 31.91
N LYS A 41 17.25 10.88 30.99
CA LYS A 41 15.83 10.70 31.26
C LYS A 41 15.56 9.27 31.68
N THR A 42 14.75 9.10 32.73
CA THR A 42 14.32 7.78 33.16
C THR A 42 13.40 7.13 32.12
N ALA A 43 13.31 5.80 32.09
CA ALA A 43 12.39 5.07 31.21
C ALA A 43 10.93 5.56 31.36
N GLU A 44 10.53 5.97 32.58
CA GLU A 44 9.20 6.51 32.86
C GLU A 44 9.00 7.91 32.24
N GLN A 45 10.02 8.76 32.26
CA GLN A 45 9.99 10.09 31.60
C GLN A 45 9.93 9.94 30.09
N LEU A 46 10.71 9.01 29.49
CA LEU A 46 10.67 8.74 28.07
C LEU A 46 9.30 8.17 27.63
N ALA A 47 8.71 7.29 28.42
CA ALA A 47 7.37 6.76 28.16
C ALA A 47 6.29 7.83 28.24
N ALA A 48 6.35 8.73 29.26
CA ALA A 48 5.41 9.86 29.40
C ALA A 48 5.53 10.87 28.25
N GLU A 49 6.75 11.17 27.79
CA GLU A 49 6.99 12.04 26.65
C GLU A 49 6.46 11.43 25.34
N ALA A 50 6.67 10.10 25.14
CA ALA A 50 6.15 9.39 23.99
C ALA A 50 4.61 9.37 23.98
N GLU A 51 3.97 9.16 25.15
CA GLU A 51 2.52 9.19 25.27
C GLU A 51 1.97 10.60 25.00
N ALA A 52 2.59 11.65 25.57
CA ALA A 52 2.18 13.05 25.34
C ALA A 52 2.35 13.46 23.88
N LYS A 53 3.42 13.00 23.21
CA LYS A 53 3.64 13.22 21.79
C LYS A 53 2.55 12.57 20.94
N LEU A 54 2.27 11.29 21.23
CA LEU A 54 1.21 10.53 20.54
C LEU A 54 -0.17 11.19 20.71
N GLU A 55 -0.49 11.67 21.91
CA GLU A 55 -1.75 12.37 22.18
C GLU A 55 -1.83 13.72 21.42
N ALA A 56 -0.71 14.45 21.32
CA ALA A 56 -0.63 15.68 20.52
C ALA A 56 -0.81 15.41 19.03
N GLU A 57 -0.16 14.38 18.48
CA GLU A 57 -0.31 13.97 17.08
C GLU A 57 -1.75 13.54 16.76
N ARG A 58 -2.39 12.77 17.65
CA ARG A 58 -3.80 12.37 17.53
C ARG A 58 -4.73 13.59 17.51
N LYS A 59 -4.48 14.56 18.38
CA LYS A 59 -5.26 15.79 18.44
C LYS A 59 -5.10 16.61 17.17
N GLU A 60 -3.87 16.80 16.70
CA GLU A 60 -3.57 17.51 15.45
C GLU A 60 -4.26 16.83 14.25
N ALA A 61 -4.19 15.50 14.19
CA ALA A 61 -4.87 14.74 13.16
C ALA A 61 -6.39 14.98 13.19
N LEU A 62 -7.02 14.90 14.37
CA LEU A 62 -8.46 15.13 14.51
C LEU A 62 -8.88 16.57 14.16
N GLU A 63 -8.03 17.58 14.45
CA GLU A 63 -8.28 18.99 14.15
C GLU A 63 -7.98 19.34 12.67
N THR A 64 -7.30 18.49 11.92
CA THR A 64 -7.05 18.68 10.49
C THR A 64 -8.31 18.41 9.69
N PRO A 65 -8.91 19.42 9.00
CA PRO A 65 -10.14 19.23 8.24
C PRO A 65 -9.90 18.38 7.00
N SER A 66 -10.98 17.79 6.48
CA SER A 66 -10.96 17.16 5.16
C SER A 66 -10.86 18.23 4.06
N GLU A 67 -10.24 17.88 2.94
CA GLU A 67 -10.15 18.78 1.77
C GLU A 67 -11.53 18.98 1.15
N THR A 68 -12.38 17.95 1.19
CA THR A 68 -13.76 18.02 0.68
C THR A 68 -14.66 18.98 1.46
N ASP A 69 -14.33 19.35 2.71
CA ASP A 69 -15.07 20.37 3.48
C ASP A 69 -14.91 21.78 2.91
N GLN A 70 -13.94 21.98 2.03
CA GLN A 70 -13.71 23.28 1.38
C GLN A 70 -14.59 23.49 0.14
N LEU A 71 -15.25 22.43 -0.35
CA LEU A 71 -16.12 22.51 -1.52
C LEU A 71 -17.45 23.20 -1.14
N GLU A 72 -17.88 24.12 -2.00
CA GLU A 72 -19.12 24.86 -1.75
C GLU A 72 -20.34 23.93 -1.79
N ASN A 73 -21.21 24.07 -0.78
CA ASN A 73 -22.42 23.24 -0.63
C ASN A 73 -22.17 21.73 -0.52
N TRP A 74 -20.94 21.31 -0.24
CA TRP A 74 -20.61 19.94 0.07
C TRP A 74 -20.95 19.64 1.53
N PRO A 75 -21.53 18.49 1.88
CA PRO A 75 -21.78 18.13 3.27
C PRO A 75 -20.48 18.09 4.07
N ALA A 76 -20.47 18.65 5.28
CA ALA A 76 -19.29 18.59 6.15
C ALA A 76 -18.99 17.16 6.56
N GLY A 77 -17.74 16.72 6.35
CA GLY A 77 -17.26 15.38 6.67
C GLY A 77 -17.00 15.18 8.16
N PRO A 78 -16.89 13.93 8.65
CA PRO A 78 -16.49 13.66 10.02
C PRO A 78 -15.01 14.01 10.24
N ALA A 79 -14.69 14.50 11.43
CA ALA A 79 -13.32 14.57 11.90
C ALA A 79 -12.83 13.14 12.22
N VAL A 80 -11.64 12.76 11.74
CA VAL A 80 -11.05 11.45 11.92
C VAL A 80 -9.62 11.54 12.44
N TYR A 81 -9.19 10.53 13.20
CA TYR A 81 -7.84 10.43 13.74
C TYR A 81 -6.79 10.01 12.70
N ALA A 82 -7.22 9.36 11.60
CA ALA A 82 -6.32 9.00 10.52
C ALA A 82 -5.57 10.23 9.99
N HIS A 83 -4.25 10.08 9.75
CA HIS A 83 -3.43 11.15 9.18
C HIS A 83 -3.83 11.42 7.73
N SER A 84 -4.04 10.34 6.95
CA SER A 84 -4.60 10.41 5.61
C SER A 84 -5.80 9.49 5.46
N ALA A 85 -6.85 9.95 4.79
CA ALA A 85 -8.06 9.17 4.59
C ALA A 85 -8.79 9.53 3.28
N ILE A 86 -9.53 8.57 2.73
CA ILE A 86 -10.37 8.75 1.54
C ILE A 86 -11.60 7.85 1.62
N VAL A 87 -12.70 8.30 1.04
CA VAL A 87 -13.81 7.43 0.62
C VAL A 87 -14.10 7.68 -0.85
N MET A 88 -14.01 6.60 -1.63
CA MET A 88 -14.24 6.59 -3.07
C MET A 88 -15.36 5.62 -3.43
N ASP A 89 -16.28 6.02 -4.31
CA ASP A 89 -17.20 5.10 -4.96
C ASP A 89 -16.43 4.25 -5.98
N MET A 90 -16.44 2.93 -5.80
CA MET A 90 -15.60 2.00 -6.56
C MET A 90 -15.98 1.88 -8.04
N ASN A 91 -17.21 2.21 -8.40
CA ASN A 91 -17.69 2.09 -9.77
C ASN A 91 -17.47 3.37 -10.58
N SER A 92 -17.85 4.52 -10.04
CA SER A 92 -17.71 5.81 -10.73
C SER A 92 -16.35 6.46 -10.49
N GLY A 93 -15.58 6.02 -9.47
CA GLY A 93 -14.35 6.64 -9.04
C GLY A 93 -14.54 8.03 -8.40
N ALA A 94 -15.78 8.38 -8.00
CA ALA A 94 -16.08 9.61 -7.29
C ALA A 94 -15.40 9.61 -5.92
N ILE A 95 -14.73 10.72 -5.56
CA ILE A 95 -14.07 10.91 -4.27
C ILE A 95 -14.98 11.77 -3.40
N LEU A 96 -15.54 11.18 -2.35
CA LEU A 96 -16.62 11.77 -1.56
C LEU A 96 -16.15 12.30 -0.20
N TYR A 97 -15.00 11.81 0.25
CA TYR A 97 -14.26 12.30 1.40
C TYR A 97 -12.77 12.22 1.09
N SER A 98 -12.03 13.28 1.35
CA SER A 98 -10.58 13.34 1.14
C SER A 98 -9.93 14.11 2.27
N LYS A 99 -8.93 13.50 2.90
CA LYS A 99 -8.07 14.10 3.91
C LYS A 99 -6.63 13.69 3.62
N LYS A 100 -5.80 14.63 3.13
CA LYS A 100 -4.41 14.38 2.74
C LYS A 100 -4.25 13.10 1.92
N ALA A 101 -5.23 12.82 1.03
CA ALA A 101 -5.34 11.53 0.36
C ALA A 101 -4.17 11.21 -0.59
N GLU A 102 -3.38 12.22 -1.01
CA GLU A 102 -2.19 12.08 -1.86
C GLU A 102 -0.87 12.04 -1.07
N GLU A 103 -0.91 12.14 0.25
CA GLU A 103 0.28 12.07 1.09
C GLU A 103 0.80 10.63 1.16
N ARG A 104 2.14 10.46 1.09
CA ARG A 104 2.79 9.14 1.08
C ARG A 104 2.93 8.60 2.47
N HIS A 105 2.52 7.34 2.65
CA HIS A 105 2.64 6.57 3.88
C HIS A 105 3.15 5.16 3.61
N PHE A 106 3.64 4.50 4.64
CA PHE A 106 3.96 3.08 4.57
C PHE A 106 2.66 2.26 4.65
N PRO A 107 2.42 1.35 3.69
CA PRO A 107 1.14 0.64 3.61
C PRO A 107 0.98 -0.47 4.67
N ALA A 108 2.06 -1.04 5.17
CA ALA A 108 2.00 -2.31 5.88
C ALA A 108 1.23 -3.39 5.07
N SER A 109 0.50 -4.29 5.74
CA SER A 109 -0.16 -5.45 5.12
C SER A 109 -1.34 -5.13 4.20
N ILE A 110 -1.78 -3.87 4.03
CA ILE A 110 -2.75 -3.54 2.98
C ILE A 110 -2.15 -3.71 1.57
N THR A 111 -0.82 -3.76 1.44
CA THR A 111 -0.08 -4.22 0.26
C THR A 111 -0.63 -5.51 -0.34
N LYS A 112 -1.11 -6.42 0.52
CA LYS A 112 -1.61 -7.74 0.11
C LYS A 112 -2.87 -7.68 -0.77
N LEU A 113 -3.56 -6.54 -0.83
CA LEU A 113 -4.63 -6.32 -1.81
C LEU A 113 -4.08 -6.31 -3.24
N LEU A 114 -2.98 -5.58 -3.48
CA LEU A 114 -2.33 -5.56 -4.79
C LEU A 114 -1.70 -6.92 -5.12
N THR A 115 -1.06 -7.57 -4.15
CA THR A 115 -0.52 -8.93 -4.31
C THR A 115 -1.60 -9.91 -4.73
N THR A 116 -2.77 -9.85 -4.08
CA THR A 116 -3.93 -10.69 -4.41
C THR A 116 -4.46 -10.38 -5.81
N LEU A 117 -4.60 -9.09 -6.17
CA LEU A 117 -5.05 -8.69 -7.50
C LEU A 117 -4.13 -9.25 -8.59
N VAL A 118 -2.82 -9.02 -8.47
CA VAL A 118 -1.84 -9.50 -9.45
C VAL A 118 -1.82 -11.03 -9.54
N ALA A 119 -1.96 -11.73 -8.40
CA ALA A 119 -2.04 -13.19 -8.41
C ALA A 119 -3.32 -13.70 -9.10
N LEU A 120 -4.49 -13.11 -8.81
CA LEU A 120 -5.76 -13.49 -9.44
C LEU A 120 -5.82 -13.18 -10.95
N GLU A 121 -5.09 -12.18 -11.41
CA GLU A 121 -5.00 -11.82 -12.83
C GLU A 121 -4.03 -12.72 -13.62
N ASN A 122 -3.11 -13.45 -12.95
CA ASN A 122 -2.00 -14.13 -13.63
C ASN A 122 -1.84 -15.62 -13.26
N ALA A 123 -2.57 -16.14 -12.29
CA ALA A 123 -2.44 -17.53 -11.84
C ALA A 123 -3.81 -18.20 -11.70
N GLU A 124 -3.80 -19.54 -11.78
CA GLU A 124 -4.99 -20.35 -11.58
C GLU A 124 -5.14 -20.72 -10.09
N LEU A 125 -6.38 -20.79 -9.58
CA LEU A 125 -6.63 -21.14 -8.17
C LEU A 125 -6.12 -22.56 -7.79
N THR A 126 -5.94 -23.41 -8.78
CA THR A 126 -5.43 -24.78 -8.63
C THR A 126 -3.92 -24.89 -8.69
N ASP A 127 -3.22 -23.80 -9.03
CA ASP A 127 -1.77 -23.80 -9.09
C ASP A 127 -1.15 -24.11 -7.73
N LYS A 128 0.02 -24.71 -7.78
CA LYS A 128 0.79 -24.98 -6.58
C LYS A 128 1.60 -23.77 -6.16
N VAL A 129 1.46 -23.40 -4.91
CA VAL A 129 2.33 -22.45 -4.22
C VAL A 129 3.33 -23.25 -3.39
N THR A 130 4.59 -23.19 -3.77
CA THR A 130 5.69 -23.90 -3.10
C THR A 130 6.49 -22.92 -2.23
N PHE A 131 6.71 -23.29 -0.98
CA PHE A 131 7.44 -22.45 -0.02
C PHE A 131 8.94 -22.68 -0.16
N SER A 132 9.68 -21.68 -0.64
CA SER A 132 11.14 -21.70 -0.65
C SER A 132 11.71 -21.43 0.75
N GLN A 133 13.01 -21.70 0.96
CA GLN A 133 13.68 -21.25 2.19
C GLN A 133 13.60 -19.74 2.33
N ALA A 134 13.68 -18.98 1.22
CA ALA A 134 13.61 -17.51 1.23
C ALA A 134 12.24 -17.01 1.72
N SER A 135 11.13 -17.67 1.35
CA SER A 135 9.79 -17.27 1.80
C SER A 135 9.62 -17.37 3.33
N VAL A 136 10.35 -18.25 3.98
CA VAL A 136 10.31 -18.43 5.44
C VAL A 136 11.35 -17.56 6.15
N ASP A 137 12.52 -17.35 5.55
CA ASP A 137 13.62 -16.58 6.16
C ASP A 137 13.33 -15.07 6.29
N ILE A 138 12.28 -14.57 5.62
CA ILE A 138 11.83 -13.17 5.76
C ILE A 138 11.17 -12.88 7.11
N LEU A 139 10.67 -13.93 7.81
CA LEU A 139 9.87 -13.77 9.02
C LEU A 139 10.74 -13.36 10.21
N ASN A 140 10.29 -12.36 10.94
CA ASN A 140 10.69 -12.12 12.33
C ASN A 140 9.74 -12.85 13.28
N TRP A 141 10.05 -12.88 14.56
CA TRP A 141 9.32 -13.65 15.57
C TRP A 141 7.86 -13.17 15.82
N ASP A 142 7.58 -11.91 15.50
CA ASP A 142 6.30 -11.21 15.70
C ASP A 142 5.53 -10.96 14.40
N ASP A 143 6.08 -11.37 13.26
CA ASP A 143 5.42 -11.22 11.97
C ASP A 143 4.18 -12.13 11.84
N ALA A 144 3.15 -11.65 11.14
CA ALA A 144 1.97 -12.45 10.83
C ALA A 144 2.33 -13.60 9.88
N HIS A 145 2.05 -14.84 10.31
CA HIS A 145 2.33 -16.05 9.55
C HIS A 145 1.38 -17.20 9.94
N ILE A 146 1.34 -18.27 9.14
CA ILE A 146 0.59 -19.50 9.42
C ILE A 146 1.52 -20.72 9.64
N GLY A 147 2.83 -20.51 9.72
CA GLY A 147 3.82 -21.51 10.06
C GLY A 147 4.13 -22.48 8.94
N MET A 148 4.23 -22.02 7.69
CA MET A 148 4.63 -22.83 6.54
C MET A 148 6.12 -23.18 6.63
N ARG A 149 6.49 -24.33 6.03
CA ARG A 149 7.86 -24.85 6.05
C ARG A 149 8.45 -24.87 4.65
N PRO A 150 9.77 -24.73 4.50
CA PRO A 150 10.42 -24.87 3.20
C PRO A 150 10.14 -26.23 2.55
N GLY A 151 9.75 -26.23 1.28
CA GLY A 151 9.34 -27.43 0.52
C GLY A 151 7.89 -27.84 0.72
N GLU A 152 7.14 -27.12 1.56
CA GLU A 152 5.71 -27.33 1.71
C GLU A 152 4.94 -26.77 0.51
N GLU A 153 3.82 -27.38 0.15
CA GLU A 153 2.99 -27.01 -1.00
C GLU A 153 1.53 -26.88 -0.58
N ILE A 154 0.87 -25.80 -1.02
CA ILE A 154 -0.58 -25.62 -0.94
C ILE A 154 -1.13 -25.12 -2.27
N SER A 155 -2.46 -25.11 -2.46
CA SER A 155 -3.06 -24.51 -3.64
C SER A 155 -3.00 -22.98 -3.59
N MET A 156 -3.00 -22.30 -4.74
CA MET A 156 -3.14 -20.85 -4.83
C MET A 156 -4.40 -20.38 -4.12
N LYS A 157 -5.48 -21.13 -4.22
CA LYS A 157 -6.73 -20.90 -3.51
C LYS A 157 -6.53 -20.82 -2.00
N ASP A 158 -5.81 -21.77 -1.40
CA ASP A 158 -5.54 -21.78 0.06
C ASP A 158 -4.55 -20.68 0.44
N ALA A 159 -3.57 -20.43 -0.43
CA ALA A 159 -2.59 -19.37 -0.23
C ALA A 159 -3.24 -17.98 -0.17
N LEU A 160 -4.13 -17.64 -1.11
CA LEU A 160 -4.82 -16.35 -1.12
C LEU A 160 -5.73 -16.16 0.10
N ARG A 161 -6.36 -17.25 0.61
CA ARG A 161 -7.09 -17.20 1.88
C ARG A 161 -6.17 -16.88 3.06
N ALA A 162 -5.01 -17.49 3.13
CA ALA A 162 -4.03 -17.20 4.17
C ALA A 162 -3.48 -15.76 4.08
N VAL A 163 -3.22 -15.27 2.86
CA VAL A 163 -2.78 -13.89 2.59
C VAL A 163 -3.79 -12.87 3.10
N LEU A 164 -5.07 -13.08 2.81
CA LEU A 164 -6.10 -12.08 3.09
C LEU A 164 -6.64 -12.20 4.53
N LEU A 165 -6.98 -13.40 5.00
CA LEU A 165 -7.59 -13.61 6.31
C LEU A 165 -6.56 -13.48 7.44
N ALA A 166 -5.47 -14.28 7.37
CA ALA A 166 -4.43 -14.34 8.39
C ALA A 166 -3.32 -13.30 8.19
N SER A 167 -3.29 -12.63 7.05
CA SER A 167 -2.21 -11.68 6.71
C SER A 167 -0.82 -12.32 6.63
N ALA A 168 -0.73 -13.62 6.29
CA ALA A 168 0.51 -14.40 6.32
C ALA A 168 1.58 -13.85 5.37
N ASN A 169 2.74 -13.46 5.93
CA ASN A 169 3.82 -12.81 5.18
C ASN A 169 4.59 -13.79 4.30
N GLU A 170 4.92 -14.98 4.84
CA GLU A 170 5.61 -16.04 4.11
C GLU A 170 4.77 -16.55 2.93
N VAL A 171 3.43 -16.57 3.11
CA VAL A 171 2.52 -17.00 2.06
C VAL A 171 2.48 -15.97 0.93
N SER A 172 2.45 -14.68 1.27
CA SER A 172 2.50 -13.61 0.26
C SER A 172 3.78 -13.68 -0.58
N TYR A 173 4.92 -13.96 0.07
CA TYR A 173 6.19 -14.18 -0.63
C TYR A 173 6.12 -15.38 -1.58
N ALA A 174 5.62 -16.53 -1.08
CA ALA A 174 5.52 -17.74 -1.86
C ALA A 174 4.54 -17.63 -3.04
N VAL A 175 3.44 -16.88 -2.88
CA VAL A 175 2.51 -16.53 -3.97
C VAL A 175 3.24 -15.75 -5.06
N ALA A 176 3.99 -14.71 -4.69
CA ALA A 176 4.76 -13.89 -5.63
C ALA A 176 5.81 -14.73 -6.38
N GLU A 177 6.60 -15.53 -5.66
CA GLU A 177 7.65 -16.37 -6.22
C GLU A 177 7.07 -17.44 -7.15
N SER A 178 6.03 -18.17 -6.70
CA SER A 178 5.40 -19.25 -7.48
C SER A 178 4.71 -18.72 -8.73
N THR A 179 3.99 -17.60 -8.66
CA THR A 179 3.37 -16.94 -9.81
C THR A 179 4.44 -16.46 -10.80
N GLY A 180 5.50 -15.84 -10.28
CA GLY A 180 6.62 -15.36 -11.09
C GLY A 180 7.31 -16.49 -11.87
N ILE A 181 7.53 -17.63 -11.23
CA ILE A 181 8.16 -18.82 -11.87
C ILE A 181 7.21 -19.47 -12.88
N THR A 182 5.94 -19.67 -12.51
CA THR A 182 5.02 -20.49 -13.29
C THR A 182 4.44 -19.74 -14.50
N HIS A 183 4.12 -18.46 -14.35
CA HIS A 183 3.37 -17.71 -15.35
C HIS A 183 4.11 -16.52 -15.97
N LEU A 184 5.12 -15.95 -15.27
CA LEU A 184 5.76 -14.72 -15.72
C LEU A 184 7.16 -14.95 -16.34
N ASN A 185 7.58 -16.22 -16.51
CA ASN A 185 8.92 -16.61 -17.00
C ASN A 185 10.08 -15.96 -16.22
N GLY A 186 9.89 -15.73 -14.93
CA GLY A 186 10.84 -15.09 -14.05
C GLY A 186 10.83 -15.69 -12.65
N GLY A 187 10.64 -14.87 -11.63
CA GLY A 187 10.57 -15.27 -10.22
C GLY A 187 9.97 -14.16 -9.38
N TYR A 188 10.39 -14.12 -8.12
CA TYR A 188 9.93 -13.11 -7.15
C TYR A 188 10.04 -11.67 -7.67
N ASP A 189 11.23 -11.27 -8.18
CA ASP A 189 11.46 -9.90 -8.66
C ASP A 189 10.54 -9.53 -9.83
N THR A 190 10.25 -10.47 -10.73
CA THR A 190 9.33 -10.25 -11.86
C THR A 190 7.90 -9.98 -11.39
N PHE A 191 7.47 -10.66 -10.31
CA PHE A 191 6.17 -10.37 -9.71
C PHE A 191 6.11 -8.98 -9.10
N ILE A 192 7.18 -8.54 -8.42
CA ILE A 192 7.27 -7.18 -7.85
C ILE A 192 7.26 -6.11 -8.96
N GLU A 193 7.95 -6.34 -10.06
CA GLU A 193 7.89 -5.46 -11.25
C GLU A 193 6.46 -5.38 -11.81
N LEU A 194 5.76 -6.51 -11.86
CA LEU A 194 4.37 -6.57 -12.30
C LEU A 194 3.43 -5.83 -11.34
N MET A 195 3.62 -5.93 -10.00
CA MET A 195 2.87 -5.15 -9.02
C MET A 195 2.99 -3.65 -9.32
N ASN A 196 4.21 -3.13 -9.54
CA ASN A 196 4.42 -1.72 -9.87
C ASN A 196 3.81 -1.32 -11.21
N THR A 197 3.90 -2.19 -12.21
CA THR A 197 3.29 -1.97 -13.52
C THR A 197 1.76 -1.90 -13.40
N ARG A 198 1.17 -2.87 -12.71
CA ARG A 198 -0.28 -2.94 -12.53
C ARG A 198 -0.84 -1.77 -11.72
N ALA A 199 -0.16 -1.38 -10.64
CA ALA A 199 -0.52 -0.18 -9.89
C ALA A 199 -0.53 1.07 -10.79
N LYS A 200 0.50 1.25 -11.62
CA LYS A 200 0.56 2.37 -12.57
C LYS A 200 -0.58 2.33 -13.60
N GLU A 201 -0.95 1.15 -14.12
CA GLU A 201 -2.08 0.98 -15.04
C GLU A 201 -3.43 1.34 -14.40
N LEU A 202 -3.58 1.12 -13.09
CA LEU A 202 -4.74 1.55 -12.31
C LEU A 202 -4.80 3.06 -12.07
N GLY A 203 -3.72 3.78 -12.38
CA GLY A 203 -3.60 5.22 -12.17
C GLY A 203 -2.90 5.60 -10.87
N CYS A 204 -2.30 4.65 -10.16
CA CYS A 204 -1.48 4.93 -8.97
C CYS A 204 -0.21 5.69 -9.38
N THR A 205 -0.09 6.94 -8.92
CA THR A 205 1.01 7.82 -9.32
C THR A 205 2.01 8.09 -8.19
N ASN A 206 1.62 7.80 -6.95
CA ASN A 206 2.39 8.10 -5.75
C ASN A 206 2.73 6.87 -4.91
N SER A 207 2.76 5.67 -5.52
CA SER A 207 3.08 4.41 -4.86
C SER A 207 4.31 3.73 -5.45
N HIS A 208 5.00 2.96 -4.61
CA HIS A 208 6.09 2.09 -5.04
C HIS A 208 6.15 0.84 -4.15
N TRP A 209 6.25 -0.32 -4.78
CA TRP A 209 6.19 -1.63 -4.14
C TRP A 209 7.51 -2.36 -4.27
N VAL A 210 8.07 -2.85 -3.15
CA VAL A 210 9.35 -3.59 -3.13
C VAL A 210 9.21 -5.00 -2.54
N ASN A 211 8.04 -5.31 -1.97
CA ASN A 211 7.70 -6.66 -1.49
C ASN A 211 6.17 -6.89 -1.57
N PRO A 212 5.71 -8.16 -1.53
CA PRO A 212 4.30 -8.49 -1.68
C PRO A 212 3.53 -8.57 -0.36
N ASN A 213 4.18 -8.37 0.78
CA ASN A 213 3.60 -8.58 2.10
C ASN A 213 3.42 -7.29 2.93
N GLY A 214 4.12 -6.22 2.57
CA GLY A 214 4.05 -4.94 3.28
C GLY A 214 4.99 -4.84 4.48
N LEU A 215 5.99 -5.70 4.59
CA LEU A 215 7.09 -5.51 5.54
C LEU A 215 7.80 -4.20 5.23
N HIS A 216 8.22 -3.51 6.30
CA HIS A 216 8.76 -2.16 6.18
C HIS A 216 10.02 -2.08 5.31
N ASP A 217 10.03 -1.14 4.40
CA ASP A 217 11.17 -0.66 3.61
C ASP A 217 10.92 0.81 3.26
N GLU A 218 11.93 1.66 3.33
CA GLU A 218 11.83 3.09 3.02
C GLU A 218 11.36 3.39 1.59
N ALA A 219 11.56 2.43 0.67
CA ALA A 219 11.11 2.54 -0.72
C ALA A 219 9.71 1.93 -0.94
N HIS A 220 9.06 1.39 0.10
CA HIS A 220 7.74 0.76 0.02
C HIS A 220 6.67 1.70 0.57
N TYR A 221 6.02 2.46 -0.29
CA TYR A 221 5.07 3.49 0.09
C TYR A 221 3.86 3.55 -0.85
N THR A 222 2.77 4.14 -0.34
CA THR A 222 1.51 4.37 -1.06
C THR A 222 0.81 5.63 -0.57
N THR A 223 -0.34 5.95 -1.15
CA THR A 223 -1.28 7.00 -0.70
C THR A 223 -2.66 6.41 -0.44
N ALA A 224 -3.52 7.12 0.27
CA ALA A 224 -4.89 6.68 0.48
C ALA A 224 -5.65 6.59 -0.86
N HIS A 225 -5.41 7.52 -1.78
CA HIS A 225 -6.00 7.52 -3.12
C HIS A 225 -5.56 6.31 -3.93
N ASP A 226 -4.25 6.03 -4.02
CA ASP A 226 -3.73 4.88 -4.78
C ASP A 226 -4.26 3.55 -4.22
N MET A 227 -4.39 3.44 -2.89
CA MET A 227 -4.98 2.26 -2.25
C MET A 227 -6.48 2.11 -2.54
N ALA A 228 -7.24 3.21 -2.67
CA ALA A 228 -8.64 3.16 -3.06
C ALA A 228 -8.82 2.66 -4.51
N LEU A 229 -7.91 3.05 -5.42
CA LEU A 229 -7.87 2.51 -6.80
C LEU A 229 -7.58 1.00 -6.80
N ILE A 230 -6.59 0.55 -6.03
CA ILE A 230 -6.26 -0.88 -5.88
C ILE A 230 -7.43 -1.64 -5.25
N ALA A 231 -8.06 -1.09 -4.21
CA ALA A 231 -9.23 -1.66 -3.57
C ALA A 231 -10.38 -1.85 -4.55
N SER A 232 -10.66 -0.83 -5.38
CA SER A 232 -11.70 -0.90 -6.41
C SER A 232 -11.41 -2.00 -7.44
N ALA A 233 -10.16 -2.13 -7.87
CA ALA A 233 -9.76 -3.14 -8.85
C ALA A 233 -9.86 -4.56 -8.30
N VAL A 234 -9.35 -4.81 -7.08
CA VAL A 234 -9.39 -6.16 -6.48
C VAL A 234 -10.81 -6.57 -6.12
N TYR A 235 -11.68 -5.61 -5.77
CA TYR A 235 -13.10 -5.89 -5.47
C TYR A 235 -13.88 -6.38 -6.70
N GLN A 236 -13.44 -6.05 -7.93
CA GLN A 236 -14.05 -6.61 -9.15
C GLN A 236 -13.78 -8.11 -9.32
N GLN A 237 -12.75 -8.66 -8.67
CA GLN A 237 -12.44 -10.09 -8.72
C GLN A 237 -13.45 -10.88 -7.88
N GLU A 238 -14.17 -11.80 -8.50
CA GLU A 238 -15.19 -12.63 -7.82
C GLU A 238 -14.56 -13.45 -6.67
N GLU A 239 -13.38 -14.04 -6.90
CA GLU A 239 -12.71 -14.84 -5.87
C GLU A 239 -12.27 -13.99 -4.67
N PHE A 240 -11.92 -12.72 -4.86
CA PHE A 240 -11.65 -11.82 -3.74
C PHE A 240 -12.91 -11.67 -2.84
N ARG A 241 -14.08 -11.41 -3.43
CA ARG A 241 -15.33 -11.30 -2.67
C ARG A 241 -15.68 -12.62 -1.97
N ASN A 242 -15.52 -13.76 -2.66
CA ASN A 242 -15.72 -15.08 -2.07
C ASN A 242 -14.79 -15.34 -0.86
N ILE A 243 -13.56 -14.82 -0.88
CA ILE A 243 -12.63 -14.94 0.26
C ILE A 243 -13.09 -14.04 1.42
N MET A 244 -13.59 -12.84 1.14
CA MET A 244 -14.03 -11.92 2.20
C MET A 244 -15.25 -12.41 2.98
N ASP A 245 -16.07 -13.28 2.41
CA ASP A 245 -17.20 -13.92 3.10
C ASP A 245 -16.79 -14.99 4.13
N ILE A 246 -15.47 -15.34 4.17
CA ILE A 246 -14.98 -16.40 5.03
C ILE A 246 -14.47 -15.78 6.36
N LEU A 247 -15.08 -16.18 7.47
CA LEU A 247 -14.64 -15.76 8.80
C LEU A 247 -13.60 -16.68 9.42
N GLU A 248 -13.67 -17.99 9.17
CA GLU A 248 -12.67 -18.99 9.60
C GLU A 248 -12.35 -19.92 8.44
N TYR A 249 -11.09 -20.22 8.24
CA TYR A 249 -10.63 -21.13 7.19
C TYR A 249 -9.69 -22.20 7.72
N ARG A 250 -9.73 -23.38 7.09
CA ARG A 250 -8.89 -24.55 7.40
C ARG A 250 -8.14 -24.99 6.17
N ILE A 251 -6.82 -24.91 6.21
CA ILE A 251 -5.97 -25.58 5.21
C ILE A 251 -5.84 -27.04 5.61
N PRO A 252 -6.16 -27.99 4.71
CA PRO A 252 -5.99 -29.41 4.99
C PRO A 252 -4.51 -29.80 5.18
N PRO A 253 -4.21 -31.05 5.63
CA PRO A 253 -2.85 -31.56 5.65
C PRO A 253 -2.12 -31.35 4.32
N THR A 254 -0.83 -31.03 4.40
CA THR A 254 0.02 -30.76 3.23
C THR A 254 0.96 -31.94 2.96
N ASN A 255 1.86 -31.79 1.99
CA ASN A 255 2.89 -32.79 1.70
C ASN A 255 3.91 -32.98 2.85
N LEU A 256 4.00 -32.06 3.81
CA LEU A 256 4.99 -32.11 4.92
C LEU A 256 4.38 -32.02 6.32
N VAL A 257 3.11 -31.72 6.45
CA VAL A 257 2.43 -31.49 7.74
C VAL A 257 1.08 -32.20 7.72
N ASP A 258 0.86 -33.13 8.66
CA ASP A 258 -0.35 -33.93 8.76
C ASP A 258 -1.50 -33.20 9.50
N GLU A 259 -1.22 -32.09 10.20
CA GLU A 259 -2.21 -31.32 10.91
C GLU A 259 -2.82 -30.24 10.00
N GLU A 260 -4.13 -29.97 10.22
CA GLU A 260 -4.81 -28.82 9.61
C GLU A 260 -4.30 -27.50 10.22
N ARG A 261 -4.24 -26.45 9.41
CA ARG A 261 -4.04 -25.08 9.90
C ARG A 261 -5.34 -24.31 9.90
N VAL A 262 -5.69 -23.76 11.06
CA VAL A 262 -6.92 -22.97 11.24
C VAL A 262 -6.54 -21.53 11.49
N PHE A 263 -7.15 -20.61 10.75
CA PHE A 263 -6.98 -19.18 10.95
C PHE A 263 -8.27 -18.43 10.67
N GLN A 264 -8.35 -17.21 11.18
CA GLN A 264 -9.54 -16.40 11.17
C GLN A 264 -9.32 -15.09 10.40
N GLN A 265 -10.44 -14.49 9.96
CA GLN A 265 -10.47 -13.18 9.34
C GLN A 265 -10.07 -12.09 10.35
N ASN A 266 -9.03 -11.31 10.00
CA ASN A 266 -8.51 -10.25 10.86
C ASN A 266 -9.32 -8.95 10.79
N HIS A 267 -10.18 -8.76 9.77
CA HIS A 267 -10.96 -7.55 9.58
C HIS A 267 -12.19 -7.55 10.50
N LYS A 268 -12.15 -6.79 11.59
CA LYS A 268 -13.14 -6.82 12.66
C LYS A 268 -14.55 -6.36 12.23
N MET A 269 -14.65 -5.53 11.18
CA MET A 269 -15.96 -5.05 10.70
C MET A 269 -16.78 -6.14 10.00
N LEU A 270 -16.18 -7.29 9.66
CA LEU A 270 -16.86 -8.45 9.07
C LEU A 270 -17.46 -9.40 10.12
N TRP A 271 -17.09 -9.26 11.39
CA TRP A 271 -17.54 -10.17 12.46
C TRP A 271 -18.79 -9.66 13.15
N PRO A 272 -19.95 -10.35 13.03
CA PRO A 272 -21.20 -9.89 13.65
C PRO A 272 -21.14 -9.72 15.17
N GLU A 273 -20.30 -10.51 15.88
CA GLU A 273 -20.14 -10.44 17.33
C GLU A 273 -19.13 -9.39 17.79
N ASN A 274 -18.41 -8.74 16.86
CA ASN A 274 -17.40 -7.74 17.18
C ASN A 274 -18.04 -6.38 17.42
N ALA A 275 -17.49 -5.60 18.34
CA ALA A 275 -17.94 -4.24 18.63
C ALA A 275 -17.82 -3.27 17.44
N TYR A 276 -16.98 -3.59 16.46
CA TYR A 276 -16.75 -2.80 15.25
C TYR A 276 -17.53 -3.34 14.03
N TYR A 277 -18.41 -4.30 14.21
CA TYR A 277 -19.21 -4.84 13.12
C TYR A 277 -19.92 -3.73 12.33
N TYR A 278 -19.90 -3.85 11.02
CA TYR A 278 -20.60 -2.93 10.13
C TYR A 278 -21.37 -3.72 9.07
N GLU A 279 -22.67 -3.63 9.10
CA GLU A 279 -23.56 -4.47 8.27
C GLU A 279 -23.35 -4.34 6.76
N TYR A 280 -22.83 -3.17 6.30
CA TYR A 280 -22.53 -2.92 4.88
C TYR A 280 -21.10 -3.31 4.50
N CYS A 281 -20.24 -3.72 5.45
CA CYS A 281 -18.88 -4.12 5.16
C CYS A 281 -18.84 -5.42 4.35
N THR A 282 -18.22 -5.39 3.18
CA THR A 282 -18.11 -6.51 2.24
C THR A 282 -16.66 -7.00 2.07
N GLY A 283 -15.72 -6.42 2.76
CA GLY A 283 -14.33 -6.86 2.69
C GLY A 283 -13.32 -5.79 3.09
N GLY A 284 -12.06 -6.13 2.94
CA GLY A 284 -10.97 -5.21 3.20
C GLY A 284 -9.69 -5.87 3.70
N LYS A 285 -8.76 -5.05 4.18
CA LYS A 285 -7.48 -5.52 4.71
C LYS A 285 -6.96 -4.59 5.79
N THR A 286 -6.47 -5.18 6.87
CA THR A 286 -5.79 -4.49 7.96
C THR A 286 -4.28 -4.48 7.74
N GLY A 287 -3.58 -3.48 8.25
CA GLY A 287 -2.12 -3.43 8.27
C GLY A 287 -1.61 -2.71 9.51
N TYR A 288 -0.42 -3.09 9.95
CA TYR A 288 0.32 -2.43 11.02
C TYR A 288 1.81 -2.75 10.91
N THR A 289 2.63 -1.73 11.06
CA THR A 289 4.04 -1.80 11.46
C THR A 289 4.31 -0.60 12.37
N ASP A 290 5.39 -0.62 13.13
CA ASP A 290 5.75 0.54 13.98
C ASP A 290 5.91 1.84 13.18
N GLN A 291 6.34 1.73 11.91
CA GLN A 291 6.55 2.88 11.03
C GLN A 291 5.27 3.36 10.33
N SER A 292 4.34 2.44 10.03
CA SER A 292 3.09 2.79 9.34
C SER A 292 1.98 3.27 10.28
N GLY A 293 2.06 2.94 11.57
CA GLY A 293 0.88 2.96 12.40
C GLY A 293 -0.19 1.97 11.90
N THR A 294 -1.43 2.18 12.27
CA THR A 294 -2.54 1.36 11.78
C THR A 294 -2.97 1.82 10.39
N THR A 295 -3.10 0.87 9.47
CA THR A 295 -3.66 1.10 8.14
C THR A 295 -4.86 0.18 7.94
N LEU A 296 -5.91 0.68 7.30
CA LEU A 296 -7.13 -0.09 7.06
C LEU A 296 -7.71 0.29 5.71
N VAL A 297 -8.03 -0.72 4.91
CA VAL A 297 -8.88 -0.60 3.73
C VAL A 297 -10.15 -1.38 4.01
N THR A 298 -11.30 -0.76 3.77
CA THR A 298 -12.61 -1.40 3.93
C THR A 298 -13.47 -1.13 2.71
N MET A 299 -14.09 -2.18 2.16
CA MET A 299 -15.10 -2.06 1.13
C MET A 299 -16.48 -2.21 1.79
N ALA A 300 -17.45 -1.45 1.31
CA ALA A 300 -18.82 -1.52 1.78
C ALA A 300 -19.83 -1.34 0.64
N ASP A 301 -20.98 -2.01 0.75
CA ASP A 301 -22.06 -1.97 -0.22
C ASP A 301 -23.40 -1.88 0.53
N ASN A 302 -24.14 -0.79 0.33
CA ASN A 302 -25.49 -0.62 0.91
C ASN A 302 -26.62 -0.91 -0.11
N GLY A 303 -26.28 -1.46 -1.28
CA GLY A 303 -27.18 -1.71 -2.40
C GLY A 303 -27.36 -0.50 -3.33
N GLU A 304 -26.92 0.70 -2.93
CA GLU A 304 -26.93 1.91 -3.75
C GLU A 304 -25.51 2.30 -4.18
N LEU A 305 -24.60 2.45 -3.24
CA LEU A 305 -23.19 2.81 -3.47
C LEU A 305 -22.27 1.68 -3.03
N GLN A 306 -21.20 1.46 -3.79
CA GLN A 306 -20.12 0.55 -3.44
C GLN A 306 -18.85 1.38 -3.13
N LEU A 307 -18.46 1.41 -1.88
CA LEU A 307 -17.43 2.31 -1.38
C LEU A 307 -16.14 1.57 -1.02
N ALA A 308 -15.00 2.20 -1.32
CA ALA A 308 -13.71 1.90 -0.73
C ALA A 308 -13.32 3.05 0.21
N ALA A 309 -13.17 2.75 1.51
CA ALA A 309 -12.60 3.64 2.49
C ALA A 309 -11.19 3.20 2.84
N VAL A 310 -10.26 4.15 2.89
CA VAL A 310 -8.86 3.91 3.28
C VAL A 310 -8.47 4.89 4.37
N VAL A 311 -7.85 4.38 5.43
CA VAL A 311 -7.19 5.20 6.46
C VAL A 311 -5.73 4.75 6.57
N LEU A 312 -4.82 5.73 6.64
CA LEU A 312 -3.37 5.52 6.75
C LEU A 312 -2.83 6.30 7.95
N GLN A 313 -1.89 5.67 8.64
CA GLN A 313 -1.26 6.22 9.85
C GLN A 313 -2.30 6.61 10.90
N ASP A 314 -3.18 5.66 11.21
CA ASP A 314 -4.22 5.78 12.22
C ASP A 314 -3.80 5.08 13.53
N TYR A 315 -4.66 5.09 14.55
CA TYR A 315 -4.32 4.70 15.92
C TYR A 315 -5.14 3.48 16.39
N GLY A 316 -4.63 2.29 16.12
CA GLY A 316 -5.21 1.05 16.65
C GLY A 316 -6.67 0.84 16.23
N VAL A 317 -7.58 0.90 17.20
CA VAL A 317 -9.01 0.64 16.95
C VAL A 317 -9.76 1.86 16.39
N ASP A 318 -9.19 3.05 16.46
CA ASP A 318 -9.79 4.26 15.89
C ASP A 318 -9.95 4.12 14.37
N ALA A 319 -9.08 3.36 13.71
CA ALA A 319 -9.20 3.06 12.28
C ALA A 319 -10.57 2.47 11.90
N TYR A 320 -11.20 1.68 12.77
CA TYR A 320 -12.54 1.13 12.52
C TYR A 320 -13.65 2.15 12.74
N THR A 321 -13.52 2.99 13.78
CA THR A 321 -14.51 4.04 14.08
C THR A 321 -14.48 5.15 13.05
N ASP A 322 -13.28 5.56 12.62
CA ASP A 322 -13.06 6.55 11.57
C ASP A 322 -13.62 6.06 10.22
N THR A 323 -13.28 4.83 9.85
CA THR A 323 -13.79 4.19 8.63
C THR A 323 -15.33 4.14 8.63
N LYS A 324 -15.93 3.71 9.74
CA LYS A 324 -17.39 3.64 9.85
C LYS A 324 -18.02 5.02 9.73
N ALA A 325 -17.49 6.04 10.45
CA ALA A 325 -17.99 7.40 10.40
C ALA A 325 -17.95 8.00 8.99
N MET A 326 -16.84 7.77 8.25
CA MET A 326 -16.70 8.23 6.88
C MET A 326 -17.67 7.52 5.92
N MET A 327 -17.86 6.20 6.05
CA MET A 327 -18.81 5.46 5.21
C MET A 327 -20.25 5.85 5.47
N GLU A 328 -20.65 5.99 6.75
CA GLU A 328 -21.98 6.46 7.12
C GLU A 328 -22.23 7.90 6.64
N TYR A 329 -21.23 8.76 6.72
CA TYR A 329 -21.30 10.10 6.16
C TYR A 329 -21.62 10.07 4.67
N VAL A 330 -20.94 9.21 3.89
CA VAL A 330 -21.19 9.10 2.45
C VAL A 330 -22.57 8.50 2.17
N PHE A 331 -22.93 7.38 2.77
CA PHE A 331 -24.22 6.74 2.55
C PHE A 331 -25.42 7.63 2.94
N ASN A 332 -25.24 8.49 3.94
CA ASN A 332 -26.32 9.38 4.39
C ASN A 332 -26.47 10.64 3.53
N ASN A 333 -25.39 11.14 2.94
CA ASN A 333 -25.38 12.47 2.33
C ASN A 333 -25.29 12.48 0.81
N PHE A 334 -24.97 11.35 0.14
CA PHE A 334 -24.71 11.30 -1.30
C PHE A 334 -25.64 10.35 -2.03
N THR A 335 -25.83 10.60 -3.34
CA THR A 335 -26.66 9.79 -4.23
C THR A 335 -26.09 9.76 -5.63
N LYS A 336 -26.49 8.77 -6.41
CA LYS A 336 -26.17 8.64 -7.83
C LYS A 336 -26.97 9.63 -8.67
N VAL A 337 -26.30 10.23 -9.63
CA VAL A 337 -26.90 11.08 -10.67
C VAL A 337 -26.43 10.58 -12.01
N PRO A 338 -27.30 10.11 -12.92
CA PRO A 338 -26.91 9.64 -14.24
C PRO A 338 -26.10 10.71 -14.98
N LEU A 339 -24.99 10.34 -15.59
CA LEU A 339 -24.15 11.30 -16.34
C LEU A 339 -24.90 11.94 -17.51
N ALA A 340 -25.87 11.22 -18.09
CA ALA A 340 -26.73 11.75 -19.15
C ALA A 340 -27.61 12.93 -18.68
N GLU A 341 -27.85 13.09 -17.37
CA GLU A 341 -28.64 14.19 -16.81
C GLU A 341 -27.77 15.39 -16.40
N LEU A 342 -26.44 15.22 -16.40
CA LEU A 342 -25.49 16.29 -16.12
C LEU A 342 -25.20 17.06 -17.44
N SER A 343 -25.89 18.20 -17.63
CA SER A 343 -25.63 19.09 -18.77
C SER A 343 -24.33 19.84 -18.57
N VAL A 344 -23.22 19.33 -19.11
CA VAL A 344 -21.91 19.99 -19.12
C VAL A 344 -21.66 20.48 -20.54
N THR A 345 -21.74 21.79 -20.78
CA THR A 345 -21.88 22.39 -22.11
C THR A 345 -20.64 22.36 -22.99
N ASP A 346 -19.44 22.25 -22.43
CA ASP A 346 -18.21 22.51 -23.23
C ASP A 346 -17.55 21.29 -23.87
N THR A 347 -17.89 20.05 -23.45
CA THR A 347 -17.22 18.82 -23.94
C THR A 347 -18.17 17.73 -24.42
N MET A 348 -19.48 17.90 -24.25
CA MET A 348 -20.49 16.91 -24.70
C MET A 348 -20.51 16.73 -26.22
N ASP A 349 -20.11 17.74 -27.00
CA ASP A 349 -20.02 17.65 -28.44
C ASP A 349 -18.92 16.71 -28.97
N GLU A 350 -17.95 16.35 -28.09
CA GLU A 350 -16.86 15.42 -28.41
C GLU A 350 -17.22 13.97 -28.09
N ILE A 351 -18.23 13.76 -27.24
CA ILE A 351 -18.68 12.44 -26.79
C ILE A 351 -19.76 11.93 -27.74
N LYS A 352 -19.44 10.88 -28.48
CA LYS A 352 -20.40 10.21 -29.36
C LYS A 352 -21.37 9.33 -28.54
N SER A 353 -20.85 8.58 -27.56
CA SER A 353 -21.66 7.73 -26.67
C SER A 353 -20.88 7.39 -25.42
N PHE A 354 -21.58 7.14 -24.33
CA PHE A 354 -21.06 6.48 -23.15
C PHE A 354 -20.93 4.97 -23.43
N THR A 355 -19.82 4.35 -23.00
CA THR A 355 -19.64 2.90 -23.11
C THR A 355 -20.55 2.16 -22.14
N ASP A 356 -20.82 2.77 -20.96
CA ASP A 356 -21.82 2.33 -19.99
C ASP A 356 -22.96 3.35 -19.95
N GLU A 357 -24.15 2.94 -20.44
CA GLU A 357 -25.35 3.78 -20.43
C GLU A 357 -25.84 4.10 -19.00
N ASN A 358 -25.43 3.30 -18.00
CA ASN A 358 -25.78 3.49 -16.61
C ASN A 358 -24.71 4.27 -15.83
N ALA A 359 -23.71 4.82 -16.52
CA ALA A 359 -22.67 5.62 -15.90
C ALA A 359 -23.26 6.81 -15.13
N TYR A 360 -22.72 7.04 -13.92
CA TYR A 360 -23.23 8.04 -13.00
C TYR A 360 -22.11 8.83 -12.33
N ALA A 361 -22.44 10.04 -11.91
CA ALA A 361 -21.70 10.79 -10.89
C ALA A 361 -22.31 10.54 -9.51
N VAL A 362 -21.55 10.82 -8.47
CA VAL A 362 -22.05 10.82 -7.09
C VAL A 362 -21.98 12.25 -6.56
N LEU A 363 -23.12 12.77 -6.15
CA LEU A 363 -23.31 14.15 -5.70
C LEU A 363 -24.06 14.20 -4.36
N PRO A 364 -24.00 15.31 -3.62
CA PRO A 364 -24.84 15.51 -2.45
C PRO A 364 -26.33 15.29 -2.74
N LYS A 365 -27.06 14.64 -1.82
CA LYS A 365 -28.51 14.34 -1.98
C LYS A 365 -29.35 15.59 -2.20
N ASN A 366 -28.96 16.72 -1.63
CA ASN A 366 -29.64 18.00 -1.88
C ASN A 366 -29.11 18.63 -3.17
N LEU A 367 -29.54 18.09 -4.32
CA LEU A 367 -29.11 18.53 -5.64
C LEU A 367 -29.47 19.99 -5.96
N ASP A 368 -30.46 20.58 -5.28
CA ASP A 368 -30.86 21.99 -5.47
C ASP A 368 -29.77 22.95 -4.97
N THR A 369 -28.89 22.49 -4.11
CA THR A 369 -27.75 23.30 -3.61
C THR A 369 -26.49 23.15 -4.42
N VAL A 370 -26.42 22.13 -5.29
CA VAL A 370 -25.27 21.88 -6.16
C VAL A 370 -25.24 22.89 -7.31
N ASP A 371 -24.22 23.71 -7.38
CA ASP A 371 -24.02 24.63 -8.48
C ASP A 371 -23.55 23.89 -9.73
N LYS A 372 -24.45 23.67 -10.68
CA LYS A 372 -24.18 22.93 -11.90
C LYS A 372 -23.12 23.59 -12.80
N GLU A 373 -22.92 24.91 -12.70
CA GLU A 373 -21.89 25.64 -13.46
C GLU A 373 -20.45 25.28 -13.02
N LYS A 374 -20.31 24.73 -11.81
CA LYS A 374 -19.06 24.25 -11.25
C LYS A 374 -18.72 22.81 -11.64
N ILE A 375 -19.65 22.09 -12.26
CA ILE A 375 -19.41 20.76 -12.81
C ILE A 375 -18.68 20.90 -14.14
N LYS A 376 -17.51 20.26 -14.24
CA LYS A 376 -16.71 20.23 -15.46
C LYS A 376 -16.51 18.78 -15.91
N CYS A 377 -16.37 18.59 -17.21
CA CYS A 377 -16.00 17.32 -17.81
C CYS A 377 -14.70 17.50 -18.60
N GLU A 378 -13.72 16.69 -18.33
CA GLU A 378 -12.49 16.60 -19.12
C GLU A 378 -12.41 15.22 -19.77
N ILE A 379 -12.05 15.19 -21.05
CA ILE A 379 -11.85 13.95 -21.80
C ILE A 379 -10.36 13.66 -21.86
N LYS A 380 -9.97 12.49 -21.32
CA LYS A 380 -8.63 11.93 -21.51
C LYS A 380 -8.70 10.93 -22.65
N GLU A 381 -8.09 11.27 -23.78
CA GLU A 381 -8.04 10.38 -24.95
C GLU A 381 -7.17 9.15 -24.64
N ASP A 382 -7.76 7.95 -24.76
CA ASP A 382 -7.05 6.67 -24.68
C ASP A 382 -6.58 6.25 -26.08
N THR A 383 -7.44 6.48 -27.07
CA THR A 383 -7.21 6.30 -28.50
C THR A 383 -7.88 7.42 -29.31
N LYS A 384 -7.74 7.44 -30.64
CA LYS A 384 -8.46 8.40 -31.48
C LYS A 384 -10.00 8.27 -31.46
N GLN A 385 -10.52 7.16 -30.96
CA GLN A 385 -11.95 6.84 -30.99
C GLN A 385 -12.53 6.62 -29.59
N ASP A 386 -11.68 6.42 -28.57
CA ASP A 386 -12.10 6.11 -27.22
C ASP A 386 -11.34 6.98 -26.21
N GLY A 387 -12.02 7.34 -25.15
CA GLY A 387 -11.47 8.14 -24.06
C GLY A 387 -12.11 7.82 -22.72
N THR A 388 -11.65 8.51 -21.71
CA THR A 388 -12.24 8.52 -20.38
C THR A 388 -12.73 9.93 -20.08
N ALA A 389 -14.04 10.09 -19.93
CA ALA A 389 -14.64 11.33 -19.45
C ALA A 389 -14.53 11.37 -17.91
N VAL A 390 -13.94 12.42 -17.37
CA VAL A 390 -13.76 12.67 -15.94
C VAL A 390 -14.58 13.87 -15.56
N TYR A 391 -15.57 13.68 -14.70
CA TYR A 391 -16.45 14.72 -14.19
C TYR A 391 -15.93 15.20 -12.85
N THR A 392 -15.84 16.51 -12.69
CA THR A 392 -15.36 17.14 -11.44
C THR A 392 -16.32 18.22 -10.96
N TYR A 393 -16.39 18.41 -9.65
CA TYR A 393 -17.04 19.54 -8.97
C TYR A 393 -15.97 20.32 -8.19
N GLU A 394 -15.70 21.57 -8.59
CA GLU A 394 -14.59 22.38 -8.03
C GLU A 394 -13.21 21.66 -8.01
N GLY A 395 -12.97 20.80 -9.00
CA GLY A 395 -11.73 20.00 -9.11
C GLY A 395 -11.80 18.62 -8.44
N GLN A 396 -12.81 18.38 -7.58
CA GLN A 396 -13.03 17.07 -6.95
C GLN A 396 -13.71 16.10 -7.93
N ILE A 397 -13.17 14.91 -8.12
CA ILE A 397 -13.75 13.89 -8.99
C ILE A 397 -15.10 13.43 -8.42
N ILE A 398 -16.17 13.58 -9.20
CA ILE A 398 -17.52 13.13 -8.88
C ILE A 398 -17.98 11.95 -9.73
N GLY A 399 -17.24 11.59 -10.76
CA GLY A 399 -17.49 10.43 -11.60
C GLY A 399 -16.58 10.36 -12.81
N LYS A 400 -16.37 9.17 -13.34
CA LYS A 400 -15.63 8.91 -14.58
C LYS A 400 -16.23 7.72 -15.32
N THR A 401 -16.17 7.77 -16.64
CA THR A 401 -16.66 6.68 -17.48
C THR A 401 -15.91 6.62 -18.80
N LYS A 402 -15.88 5.46 -19.41
CA LYS A 402 -15.37 5.29 -20.78
C LYS A 402 -16.36 5.86 -21.79
N VAL A 403 -15.83 6.55 -22.80
CA VAL A 403 -16.61 7.16 -23.85
C VAL A 403 -16.01 6.84 -25.22
N SER A 404 -16.90 6.72 -26.23
CA SER A 404 -16.50 6.76 -27.61
C SER A 404 -16.53 8.20 -28.10
N LEU A 405 -15.50 8.61 -28.85
CA LEU A 405 -15.33 9.98 -29.32
C LEU A 405 -15.79 10.14 -30.77
N GLU A 406 -16.33 11.31 -31.09
CA GLU A 406 -16.57 11.67 -32.51
C GLU A 406 -15.21 11.89 -33.19
N THR A 407 -14.93 11.09 -34.22
CA THR A 407 -13.82 11.38 -35.11
C THR A 407 -14.21 12.58 -35.98
N ASN A 408 -13.62 13.73 -35.70
CA ASN A 408 -13.73 14.88 -36.59
C ASN A 408 -13.08 14.54 -37.94
N THR A 409 -13.84 13.87 -38.83
CA THR A 409 -13.49 13.68 -40.24
C THR A 409 -13.71 14.96 -41.04
N ASN A 410 -13.36 16.10 -40.47
CA ASN A 410 -13.17 17.32 -41.24
C ASN A 410 -11.71 17.38 -41.70
N GLU A 411 -11.28 16.38 -42.48
CA GLU A 411 -10.29 16.65 -43.53
C GLU A 411 -10.93 17.61 -44.55
N LYS A 412 -10.82 18.91 -44.28
CA LYS A 412 -10.98 19.90 -45.35
C LYS A 412 -10.03 19.48 -46.44
N SER A 413 -10.63 19.05 -47.57
CA SER A 413 -9.95 18.92 -48.84
C SER A 413 -9.32 20.28 -49.16
N VAL A 414 -8.07 20.45 -48.76
CA VAL A 414 -7.26 21.58 -49.19
C VAL A 414 -6.88 21.31 -50.64
N VAL A 415 -7.59 22.01 -51.54
CA VAL A 415 -7.16 22.24 -52.92
C VAL A 415 -5.72 22.74 -52.82
N ARG A 416 -4.80 22.00 -53.41
CA ARG A 416 -3.39 22.39 -53.52
C ARG A 416 -3.32 23.59 -54.45
N ASP A 417 -3.07 24.74 -53.89
CA ASP A 417 -2.42 25.83 -54.62
C ASP A 417 -0.91 25.72 -54.37
N GLU A 418 -0.19 25.58 -55.50
CA GLU A 418 1.27 25.59 -55.59
C GLU A 418 1.77 27.01 -55.33
N GLU A 419 2.17 27.36 -54.11
CA GLU A 419 3.09 28.48 -53.86
C GLU A 419 3.63 28.37 -52.41
N SER A 420 4.85 27.94 -52.26
CA SER A 420 5.90 28.35 -51.35
C SER A 420 6.87 27.21 -50.98
N LYS A 421 7.84 27.01 -51.86
CA LYS A 421 8.96 26.08 -51.61
C LYS A 421 10.06 26.67 -50.70
N GLU A 422 10.01 27.94 -50.29
CA GLU A 422 11.10 28.59 -49.56
C GLU A 422 10.98 28.56 -48.02
N SER A 423 9.77 28.41 -47.46
CA SER A 423 9.63 28.41 -45.96
C SER A 423 9.81 27.06 -45.29
N LYS A 424 9.84 25.95 -46.05
CA LYS A 424 9.98 24.60 -45.50
C LYS A 424 11.42 24.18 -45.18
N GLU A 425 12.43 24.81 -45.82
CA GLU A 425 13.84 24.45 -45.59
C GLU A 425 14.40 25.02 -44.27
N GLU A 426 13.94 26.18 -43.80
CA GLU A 426 14.37 26.74 -42.51
C GLU A 426 13.75 26.03 -41.32
N THR A 427 12.47 25.62 -41.41
CA THR A 427 11.79 24.90 -40.32
C THR A 427 12.37 23.50 -40.12
N VAL A 428 12.75 22.80 -41.22
CA VAL A 428 13.36 21.46 -41.13
C VAL A 428 14.80 21.52 -40.55
N LYS A 429 15.55 22.59 -40.83
CA LYS A 429 16.90 22.81 -40.26
C LYS A 429 16.84 23.14 -38.77
N SER A 430 15.81 23.89 -38.33
CA SER A 430 15.57 24.20 -36.92
C SER A 430 15.15 22.95 -36.12
N THR A 431 14.23 22.14 -36.66
CA THR A 431 13.75 20.91 -36.00
C THR A 431 14.86 19.87 -35.86
N LYS A 432 15.72 19.70 -36.85
CA LYS A 432 16.89 18.80 -36.76
C LYS A 432 17.89 19.24 -35.70
N LYS A 433 18.14 20.52 -35.48
CA LYS A 433 19.00 21.04 -34.44
C LYS A 433 18.41 20.77 -33.04
N VAL A 434 17.10 20.92 -32.87
CA VAL A 434 16.41 20.62 -31.60
C VAL A 434 16.46 19.11 -31.30
N ILE A 435 16.22 18.25 -32.28
CA ILE A 435 16.31 16.79 -32.11
C ILE A 435 17.73 16.36 -31.71
N ILE A 436 18.75 16.93 -32.32
CA ILE A 436 20.16 16.63 -31.98
C ILE A 436 20.48 17.11 -30.56
N ALA A 437 19.99 18.29 -30.15
CA ALA A 437 20.19 18.81 -28.81
C ALA A 437 19.51 17.93 -27.76
N VAL A 438 18.27 17.50 -28.00
CA VAL A 438 17.54 16.59 -27.11
C VAL A 438 18.25 15.23 -27.03
N ALA A 439 18.70 14.66 -28.14
CA ALA A 439 19.46 13.41 -28.15
C ALA A 439 20.77 13.52 -27.38
N ALA A 440 21.47 14.65 -27.45
CA ALA A 440 22.70 14.88 -26.69
C ALA A 440 22.43 14.97 -25.17
N VAL A 441 21.34 15.61 -24.76
CA VAL A 441 20.92 15.67 -23.34
C VAL A 441 20.54 14.29 -22.81
N VAL A 442 19.78 13.50 -23.57
CA VAL A 442 19.41 12.12 -23.19
C VAL A 442 20.68 11.25 -23.05
N LEU A 443 21.63 11.36 -23.98
CA LEU A 443 22.88 10.62 -23.89
C LEU A 443 23.69 11.02 -22.63
N LEU A 444 23.72 12.30 -22.28
CA LEU A 444 24.40 12.77 -21.07
C LEU A 444 23.75 12.20 -19.80
N ILE A 445 22.41 12.16 -19.74
CA ILE A 445 21.66 11.57 -18.63
C ILE A 445 22.00 10.09 -18.49
N VAL A 446 22.04 9.33 -19.58
CA VAL A 446 22.38 7.90 -19.59
C VAL A 446 23.82 7.69 -19.08
N VAL A 447 24.77 8.52 -19.49
CA VAL A 447 26.16 8.42 -19.01
C VAL A 447 26.27 8.72 -17.52
N ILE A 448 25.53 9.72 -17.02
CA ILE A 448 25.49 10.05 -15.58
C ILE A 448 24.87 8.91 -14.79
N ALA A 449 23.75 8.35 -15.25
CA ALA A 449 23.08 7.22 -14.63
C ALA A 449 23.99 5.98 -14.58
N ALA A 450 24.70 5.67 -15.67
CA ALA A 450 25.66 4.58 -15.72
C ALA A 450 26.82 4.79 -14.74
N ALA A 451 27.33 6.01 -14.60
CA ALA A 451 28.41 6.34 -13.65
C ALA A 451 27.93 6.21 -12.20
N LEU A 452 26.70 6.62 -11.88
CA LEU A 452 26.10 6.47 -10.55
C LEU A 452 25.86 4.98 -10.22
N PHE A 453 25.36 4.21 -11.19
CA PHE A 453 25.17 2.76 -11.04
C PHE A 453 26.52 2.05 -10.81
N TYR A 454 27.56 2.41 -11.57
CA TYR A 454 28.89 1.85 -11.39
C TYR A 454 29.48 2.19 -10.00
N ARG A 455 29.27 3.41 -9.50
CA ARG A 455 29.65 3.79 -8.13
C ARG A 455 28.90 2.97 -7.07
N LYS A 456 27.60 2.73 -7.27
CA LYS A 456 26.76 1.89 -6.38
C LYS A 456 27.27 0.44 -6.40
N TYR A 457 27.56 -0.10 -7.58
CA TYR A 457 28.14 -1.44 -7.75
C TYR A 457 29.51 -1.60 -7.03
N LEU A 458 30.41 -0.62 -7.13
CA LEU A 458 31.69 -0.66 -6.42
C LEU A 458 31.50 -0.62 -4.88
N ARG A 459 30.53 0.15 -4.37
CA ARG A 459 30.19 0.16 -2.94
C ARG A 459 29.64 -1.20 -2.49
N TYR A 460 28.77 -1.78 -3.25
CA TYR A 460 28.20 -3.12 -3.01
C TYR A 460 29.30 -4.19 -2.99
N LYS A 461 30.21 -4.18 -3.94
CA LYS A 461 31.35 -5.11 -3.98
C LYS A 461 32.26 -4.98 -2.73
N LYS A 462 32.57 -3.75 -2.31
CA LYS A 462 33.33 -3.50 -1.07
C LYS A 462 32.56 -4.00 0.16
N TRP A 463 31.26 -3.83 0.21
CA TRP A 463 30.41 -4.32 1.30
C TRP A 463 30.42 -5.86 1.37
N GLN A 464 30.28 -6.54 0.24
CA GLN A 464 30.39 -8.01 0.17
C GLN A 464 31.76 -8.52 0.65
N GLU A 465 32.83 -7.86 0.26
CA GLU A 465 34.18 -8.23 0.76
C GLU A 465 34.32 -8.04 2.28
N LYS A 466 33.73 -6.96 2.82
CA LYS A 466 33.68 -6.72 4.26
C LYS A 466 32.91 -7.83 4.99
N GLN A 467 31.76 -8.25 4.48
CA GLN A 467 30.96 -9.36 5.02
C GLN A 467 31.73 -10.69 4.98
N LYS A 468 32.39 -11.02 3.86
CA LYS A 468 33.25 -12.21 3.78
C LYS A 468 34.39 -12.20 4.81
N ARG A 469 35.00 -11.04 5.05
CA ARG A 469 36.05 -10.89 6.09
C ARG A 469 35.48 -11.09 7.50
N MET A 470 34.29 -10.54 7.80
CA MET A 470 33.64 -10.73 9.10
C MET A 470 33.23 -12.20 9.34
N ARG A 471 32.67 -12.89 8.33
CA ARG A 471 32.36 -14.33 8.43
C ARG A 471 33.61 -15.18 8.71
N ARG A 472 34.76 -14.88 8.04
CA ARG A 472 36.04 -15.55 8.28
C ARG A 472 36.55 -15.29 9.72
N ARG A 473 36.44 -14.07 10.26
CA ARG A 473 36.82 -13.76 11.64
C ARG A 473 35.95 -14.52 12.64
N ARG A 474 34.62 -14.51 12.49
CA ARG A 474 33.70 -15.28 13.36
C ARG A 474 33.98 -16.79 13.32
N ALA A 475 34.26 -17.35 12.16
CA ALA A 475 34.64 -18.77 12.01
C ALA A 475 36.00 -19.09 12.67
N ALA A 476 36.95 -18.17 12.63
CA ALA A 476 38.25 -18.33 13.31
C ALA A 476 38.10 -18.25 14.85
N GLU A 477 37.27 -17.34 15.35
CA GLU A 477 36.98 -17.21 16.79
C GLU A 477 36.22 -18.43 17.34
N SER A 478 35.25 -18.97 16.61
CA SER A 478 34.55 -20.18 16.99
C SER A 478 35.49 -21.42 17.05
N ARG A 479 36.45 -21.50 16.11
CA ARG A 479 37.50 -22.55 16.13
C ARG A 479 38.45 -22.39 17.32
N LYS A 480 38.79 -21.15 17.72
CA LYS A 480 39.61 -20.90 18.92
C LYS A 480 38.85 -21.28 20.21
N ARG A 481 37.57 -20.97 20.30
CA ARG A 481 36.74 -21.37 21.45
C ARG A 481 36.61 -22.90 21.58
N ARG A 482 36.42 -23.62 20.46
CA ARG A 482 36.40 -25.10 20.48
C ARG A 482 37.74 -25.72 20.91
N LYS A 483 38.90 -25.15 20.47
CA LYS A 483 40.21 -25.64 20.87
C LYS A 483 40.52 -25.33 22.37
N GLY A 484 40.03 -24.21 22.92
CA GLY A 484 40.17 -23.90 24.34
C GLY A 484 39.35 -24.80 25.29
N SER A 485 38.21 -25.32 24.82
CA SER A 485 37.37 -26.23 25.59
C SER A 485 37.94 -27.63 25.73
N TYR A 486 38.75 -28.11 24.77
CA TYR A 486 39.38 -29.45 24.86
C TYR A 486 40.63 -29.50 25.73
N SER A 487 41.26 -28.38 26.08
CA SER A 487 42.47 -28.36 26.91
C SER A 487 42.18 -28.36 28.42
N GLN A 488 40.92 -28.29 28.87
CA GLN A 488 40.53 -28.29 30.29
C GLN A 488 40.15 -29.69 30.84
N PHE A 489 40.03 -30.73 29.99
CA PHE A 489 39.63 -32.07 30.40
C PHE A 489 40.77 -33.07 30.59
N ASP A 490 42.02 -32.74 30.25
CA ASP A 490 43.19 -33.63 30.40
C ASP A 490 44.13 -33.10 31.51
N LYS A 491 43.71 -33.15 32.75
CA LYS A 491 44.62 -33.16 33.92
C LYS A 491 44.38 -34.44 34.72
N PRO A 492 45.35 -35.38 34.79
CA PRO A 492 45.20 -36.57 35.60
C PRO A 492 45.20 -36.16 37.07
N LYS A 493 44.19 -36.61 37.87
CA LYS A 493 44.21 -36.55 39.32
C LYS A 493 45.36 -37.43 39.82
N LYS A 494 46.40 -36.79 40.35
CA LYS A 494 47.40 -37.51 41.23
C LYS A 494 46.74 -37.76 42.57
N ARG A 495 46.88 -39.01 42.99
CA ARG A 495 46.54 -39.53 44.33
C ARG A 495 47.38 -38.83 45.38
#